data_f819b185555330413a6aa51c2d4a794e
#
_entry.id   f819b185555330413a6aa51c2d4a794e
#
_cell.length_a   1.000
_cell.length_b   1.000
_cell.length_c   1.000
_cell.angle_alpha   90.00
_cell.angle_beta   90.00
_cell.angle_gamma   90.00
#
_symmetry.space_group_name_H-M   'P 1'
#
loop_
_entity.id
_entity.type
_entity.pdbx_description
1 polymer ?
#
loop_
_entity_poly.entity_id
_entity_poly.type
_entity_poly.pdbx_seq_one_letter_code
_entity_poly.pdbx_strand_id
1 'polypeptide(L)'
;MRALLLALATVSSLAAAAPIFAQTLKVNKNVSIDVTGFSGDPKTLPDAVTRIESLNGGRVAAIAFNNVAGTPGYTVIVLKGSDVRFWRLDNPTTQAVELKGASVPSWMLNSWDQRRAAAVKVAKVSLADAIRTAEASQQGAPAVVAGIARSASNPTSDVQAYMVGILKDGQLKRVAVNSQSGARIENPEALDW
;
A
#
# COMPACT_ATOMS: atom_id res chain seq x y z
N MET A 1 -15.13 63.20 18.25
CA MET A 1 -15.11 61.79 18.60
C MET A 1 -15.62 61.01 17.41
N ARG A 2 -14.72 60.32 16.69
CA ARG A 2 -15.07 59.46 15.54
C ARG A 2 -14.87 58.03 15.98
N ALA A 3 -15.96 57.26 16.06
CA ALA A 3 -15.95 55.84 16.38
C ALA A 3 -15.56 55.04 15.13
N LEU A 4 -14.48 54.25 15.24
CA LEU A 4 -14.02 53.32 14.21
C LEU A 4 -14.67 51.95 14.47
N LEU A 5 -15.59 51.51 13.59
CA LEU A 5 -16.17 50.18 13.62
C LEU A 5 -15.21 49.21 12.90
N LEU A 6 -14.58 48.31 13.64
CA LEU A 6 -13.86 47.15 13.09
C LEU A 6 -14.86 46.05 12.78
N ALA A 7 -15.04 45.72 11.51
CA ALA A 7 -15.78 44.53 11.09
C ALA A 7 -14.83 43.32 11.09
N LEU A 8 -15.03 42.40 12.00
CA LEU A 8 -14.38 41.05 11.99
C LEU A 8 -15.06 40.18 10.92
N ALA A 9 -14.35 39.91 9.83
CA ALA A 9 -14.78 38.93 8.84
C ALA A 9 -14.31 37.53 9.33
N THR A 10 -15.23 36.72 9.82
CA THR A 10 -15.01 35.29 10.10
C THR A 10 -14.99 34.53 8.79
N VAL A 11 -13.81 34.10 8.36
CA VAL A 11 -13.66 33.17 7.25
C VAL A 11 -13.98 31.76 7.77
N SER A 12 -15.20 31.30 7.51
CA SER A 12 -15.57 29.90 7.74
C SER A 12 -14.95 29.05 6.63
N SER A 13 -13.85 28.34 6.93
CA SER A 13 -13.32 27.33 6.05
C SER A 13 -14.27 26.12 6.05
N LEU A 14 -15.11 25.99 5.03
CA LEU A 14 -15.77 24.71 4.73
C LEU A 14 -14.66 23.73 4.34
N ALA A 15 -14.34 22.82 5.26
CA ALA A 15 -13.62 21.60 4.92
C ALA A 15 -14.54 20.79 4.01
N ALA A 16 -14.26 20.77 2.71
CA ALA A 16 -14.94 19.91 1.77
C ALA A 16 -14.64 18.46 2.19
N ALA A 17 -15.64 17.76 2.71
CA ALA A 17 -15.54 16.32 2.94
C ALA A 17 -15.22 15.65 1.60
N ALA A 18 -14.06 15.01 1.52
CA ALA A 18 -13.69 14.25 0.33
C ALA A 18 -14.80 13.21 0.06
N PRO A 19 -15.26 13.06 -1.19
CA PRO A 19 -16.32 12.11 -1.49
C PRO A 19 -15.82 10.69 -1.17
N ILE A 20 -16.55 9.99 -0.31
CA ILE A 20 -16.35 8.56 -0.03
C ILE A 20 -16.84 7.81 -1.26
N PHE A 21 -15.95 7.52 -2.20
CA PHE A 21 -16.29 6.69 -3.35
C PHE A 21 -16.29 5.22 -2.92
N ALA A 22 -17.40 4.53 -3.14
CA ALA A 22 -17.42 3.08 -3.20
C ALA A 22 -16.68 2.69 -4.48
N GLN A 23 -15.43 2.27 -4.38
CA GLN A 23 -14.62 2.01 -5.55
C GLN A 23 -13.83 0.72 -5.42
N THR A 24 -14.09 -0.19 -6.36
CA THR A 24 -13.27 -1.38 -6.55
C THR A 24 -12.23 -1.11 -7.65
N LEU A 25 -10.96 -1.25 -7.31
CA LEU A 25 -9.84 -1.06 -8.23
C LEU A 25 -9.25 -2.40 -8.66
N LYS A 26 -9.03 -2.59 -9.97
CA LYS A 26 -8.28 -3.73 -10.47
C LYS A 26 -6.79 -3.53 -10.24
N VAL A 27 -6.19 -4.41 -9.45
CA VAL A 27 -4.74 -4.48 -9.22
C VAL A 27 -4.07 -5.25 -10.35
N ASN A 28 -4.61 -6.41 -10.69
CA ASN A 28 -4.24 -7.21 -11.87
C ASN A 28 -5.46 -7.98 -12.40
N LYS A 29 -5.26 -8.90 -13.36
CA LYS A 29 -6.34 -9.67 -13.98
C LYS A 29 -7.16 -10.52 -12.97
N ASN A 30 -6.56 -10.90 -11.85
CA ASN A 30 -7.13 -11.82 -10.86
C ASN A 30 -7.44 -11.16 -9.51
N VAL A 31 -6.94 -9.94 -9.27
CA VAL A 31 -7.03 -9.27 -7.98
C VAL A 31 -7.66 -7.90 -8.11
N SER A 32 -8.68 -7.67 -7.31
CA SER A 32 -9.29 -6.36 -7.11
C SER A 32 -9.26 -6.01 -5.63
N ILE A 33 -9.16 -4.73 -5.30
CA ILE A 33 -9.23 -4.20 -3.95
C ILE A 33 -10.41 -3.22 -3.86
N ASP A 34 -11.10 -3.26 -2.74
CA ASP A 34 -12.13 -2.27 -2.42
C ASP A 34 -11.50 -1.16 -1.57
N VAL A 35 -11.43 0.04 -2.11
CA VAL A 35 -10.86 1.21 -1.44
C VAL A 35 -11.89 2.10 -0.76
N THR A 36 -13.12 1.62 -0.61
CA THR A 36 -14.16 2.32 0.16
C THR A 36 -13.68 2.58 1.58
N GLY A 37 -13.75 3.84 2.02
CA GLY A 37 -13.28 4.27 3.33
C GLY A 37 -11.77 4.52 3.42
N PHE A 38 -11.04 4.51 2.32
CA PHE A 38 -9.64 4.95 2.29
C PHE A 38 -9.55 6.46 2.54
N SER A 39 -8.72 6.86 3.51
CA SER A 39 -8.61 8.27 3.93
C SER A 39 -7.91 9.19 2.93
N GLY A 40 -7.17 8.61 1.98
CA GLY A 40 -6.39 9.39 1.02
C GLY A 40 -5.09 9.99 1.58
N ASP A 41 -4.71 9.68 2.83
CA ASP A 41 -3.45 10.15 3.39
C ASP A 41 -2.27 9.30 2.89
N PRO A 42 -1.28 9.89 2.19
CA PRO A 42 -0.13 9.16 1.64
C PRO A 42 0.79 8.55 2.71
N LYS A 43 0.70 8.95 3.97
CA LYS A 43 1.53 8.36 5.04
C LYS A 43 0.97 7.03 5.56
N THR A 44 -0.29 6.73 5.30
CA THR A 44 -0.96 5.59 5.95
C THR A 44 -0.39 4.23 5.56
N LEU A 45 -0.09 4.01 4.29
CA LEU A 45 0.46 2.71 3.84
C LEU A 45 1.90 2.48 4.31
N PRO A 46 2.86 3.41 4.15
CA PRO A 46 4.21 3.24 4.66
C PRO A 46 4.27 3.15 6.19
N ASP A 47 3.40 3.84 6.92
CA ASP A 47 3.34 3.76 8.38
C ASP A 47 2.78 2.41 8.84
N ALA A 48 1.78 1.86 8.15
CA ALA A 48 1.29 0.51 8.39
C ALA A 48 2.38 -0.55 8.17
N VAL A 49 3.20 -0.42 7.12
CA VAL A 49 4.37 -1.30 6.88
C VAL A 49 5.34 -1.22 8.06
N THR A 50 5.78 -0.02 8.42
CA THR A 50 6.74 0.21 9.50
C THR A 50 6.24 -0.37 10.83
N ARG A 51 4.96 -0.16 11.14
CA ARG A 51 4.35 -0.69 12.35
C ARG A 51 4.32 -2.21 12.39
N ILE A 52 3.90 -2.86 11.30
CA ILE A 52 3.85 -4.32 11.23
C ILE A 52 5.26 -4.92 11.38
N GLU A 53 6.26 -4.36 10.73
CA GLU A 53 7.64 -4.81 10.86
C GLU A 53 8.16 -4.68 12.31
N SER A 54 7.86 -3.57 12.97
CA SER A 54 8.25 -3.36 14.38
C SER A 54 7.59 -4.35 15.34
N LEU A 55 6.33 -4.72 15.12
CA LEU A 55 5.58 -5.65 15.96
C LEU A 55 6.04 -7.10 15.80
N ASN A 56 6.45 -7.49 14.60
CA ASN A 56 6.65 -8.90 14.25
C ASN A 56 8.11 -9.30 14.07
N GLY A 57 9.02 -8.33 13.92
CA GLY A 57 10.45 -8.57 13.63
C GLY A 57 10.68 -9.30 12.30
N GLY A 58 9.71 -9.21 11.36
CA GLY A 58 9.77 -9.70 10.00
C GLY A 58 9.80 -8.56 9.00
N ARG A 59 9.91 -8.90 7.70
CA ARG A 59 9.82 -7.93 6.61
C ARG A 59 8.46 -8.02 5.93
N VAL A 60 7.83 -6.88 5.68
CA VAL A 60 6.60 -6.84 4.90
C VAL A 60 6.94 -7.08 3.42
N ALA A 61 6.29 -8.08 2.86
CA ALA A 61 6.46 -8.49 1.48
C ALA A 61 5.39 -7.92 0.55
N ALA A 62 4.19 -7.74 1.08
CA ALA A 62 3.09 -7.09 0.40
C ALA A 62 2.09 -6.50 1.41
N ILE A 63 1.42 -5.43 1.02
CA ILE A 63 0.36 -4.77 1.77
C ILE A 63 -0.68 -4.23 0.80
N ALA A 64 -1.95 -4.36 1.14
CA ALA A 64 -3.03 -3.73 0.39
C ALA A 64 -4.08 -3.18 1.36
N PHE A 65 -4.54 -1.97 1.09
CA PHE A 65 -5.78 -1.48 1.68
C PHE A 65 -6.95 -2.24 1.06
N ASN A 66 -7.88 -2.65 1.88
CA ASN A 66 -9.10 -3.31 1.41
C ASN A 66 -10.22 -3.16 2.42
N ASN A 67 -11.42 -2.86 1.94
CA ASN A 67 -12.62 -2.90 2.76
C ASN A 67 -13.17 -4.34 2.75
N VAL A 68 -13.09 -5.02 3.88
CA VAL A 68 -13.60 -6.39 4.04
C VAL A 68 -14.86 -6.35 4.89
N ALA A 69 -15.99 -6.72 4.30
CA ALA A 69 -17.30 -6.76 4.96
C ALA A 69 -17.66 -5.45 5.70
N GLY A 70 -17.38 -4.31 5.07
CA GLY A 70 -17.66 -2.99 5.65
C GLY A 70 -16.60 -2.46 6.63
N THR A 71 -15.53 -3.23 6.88
CA THR A 71 -14.41 -2.80 7.73
C THR A 71 -13.20 -2.45 6.88
N PRO A 72 -12.88 -1.14 6.70
CA PRO A 72 -11.69 -0.71 5.98
C PRO A 72 -10.42 -1.04 6.77
N GLY A 73 -9.34 -1.41 6.07
CA GLY A 73 -8.07 -1.71 6.72
C GLY A 73 -7.04 -2.28 5.77
N TYR A 74 -5.92 -2.77 6.31
CA TYR A 74 -4.79 -3.28 5.55
C TYR A 74 -4.64 -4.78 5.74
N THR A 75 -4.47 -5.50 4.65
CA THR A 75 -4.07 -6.91 4.66
C THR A 75 -2.60 -6.99 4.30
N VAL A 76 -1.81 -7.71 5.09
CA VAL A 76 -0.35 -7.65 5.05
C VAL A 76 0.25 -9.05 5.00
N ILE A 77 1.23 -9.24 4.12
CA ILE A 77 2.07 -10.45 4.06
C ILE A 77 3.42 -10.12 4.68
N VAL A 78 3.78 -10.88 5.72
CA VAL A 78 5.04 -10.72 6.45
C VAL A 78 5.89 -11.96 6.26
N LEU A 79 7.16 -11.76 5.93
CA LEU A 79 8.19 -12.80 5.90
C LEU A 79 9.04 -12.71 7.18
N LYS A 80 9.03 -13.77 7.98
CA LYS A 80 9.88 -13.92 9.17
C LYS A 80 10.75 -15.18 9.05
N GLY A 81 12.03 -15.00 8.71
CA GLY A 81 12.89 -16.12 8.33
C GLY A 81 12.41 -16.80 7.06
N SER A 82 11.94 -18.06 7.17
CA SER A 82 11.27 -18.82 6.10
C SER A 82 9.75 -18.77 6.17
N ASP A 83 9.19 -18.28 7.29
CA ASP A 83 7.76 -18.34 7.55
C ASP A 83 7.05 -17.17 6.92
N VAL A 84 5.96 -17.46 6.22
CA VAL A 84 5.03 -16.48 5.67
C VAL A 84 3.85 -16.37 6.61
N ARG A 85 3.53 -15.15 7.02
CA ARG A 85 2.42 -14.84 7.92
C ARG A 85 1.53 -13.77 7.31
N PHE A 86 0.25 -13.87 7.61
CA PHE A 86 -0.77 -12.96 7.11
C PHE A 86 -1.36 -12.17 8.27
N TRP A 87 -1.50 -10.87 8.08
CA TRP A 87 -1.96 -9.97 9.12
C TRP A 87 -3.06 -9.06 8.60
N ARG A 88 -3.94 -8.65 9.51
CA ARG A 88 -4.93 -7.60 9.31
C ARG A 88 -4.65 -6.45 10.26
N LEU A 89 -4.74 -5.25 9.74
CA LEU A 89 -4.59 -4.01 10.48
C LEU A 89 -5.75 -3.09 10.06
N ASP A 90 -6.76 -2.94 10.90
CA ASP A 90 -7.97 -2.15 10.56
C ASP A 90 -7.67 -0.64 10.52
N ASN A 91 -6.67 -0.20 11.28
CA ASN A 91 -6.15 1.16 11.26
C ASN A 91 -4.65 1.10 11.57
N PRO A 92 -3.77 1.95 11.00
CA PRO A 92 -2.33 1.99 11.33
C PRO A 92 -2.03 2.12 12.82
N THR A 93 -2.95 2.69 13.61
CA THR A 93 -2.81 2.88 15.06
C THR A 93 -3.40 1.76 15.91
N THR A 94 -4.20 0.84 15.32
CA THR A 94 -4.85 -0.25 16.04
C THR A 94 -3.96 -1.48 16.16
N GLN A 95 -4.45 -2.47 16.90
CA GLN A 95 -3.77 -3.75 17.05
C GLN A 95 -3.81 -4.55 15.76
N ALA A 96 -2.66 -5.09 15.35
CA ALA A 96 -2.58 -6.03 14.23
C ALA A 96 -3.05 -7.42 14.68
N VAL A 97 -3.85 -8.08 13.85
CA VAL A 97 -4.36 -9.43 14.08
C VAL A 97 -3.79 -10.39 13.05
N GLU A 98 -3.20 -11.50 13.51
CA GLU A 98 -2.72 -12.56 12.62
C GLU A 98 -3.90 -13.33 12.04
N LEU A 99 -3.96 -13.40 10.71
CA LEU A 99 -4.97 -14.19 9.98
C LEU A 99 -4.49 -15.63 9.85
N LYS A 100 -5.38 -16.61 10.13
CA LYS A 100 -5.07 -18.04 10.06
C LYS A 100 -6.16 -18.81 9.30
N GLY A 101 -5.74 -19.85 8.59
CA GLY A 101 -6.65 -20.77 7.90
C GLY A 101 -7.62 -20.05 6.95
N ALA A 102 -8.91 -20.29 7.10
CA ALA A 102 -9.95 -19.73 6.23
C ALA A 102 -10.09 -18.20 6.28
N SER A 103 -9.50 -17.53 7.28
CA SER A 103 -9.49 -16.08 7.38
C SER A 103 -8.47 -15.42 6.44
N VAL A 104 -7.56 -16.19 5.84
CA VAL A 104 -6.59 -15.66 4.87
C VAL A 104 -7.26 -15.57 3.50
N PRO A 105 -7.33 -14.37 2.89
CA PRO A 105 -7.91 -14.22 1.56
C PRO A 105 -7.18 -15.06 0.52
N SER A 106 -7.93 -15.76 -0.35
CA SER A 106 -7.36 -16.68 -1.35
C SER A 106 -6.35 -16.01 -2.29
N TRP A 107 -6.54 -14.72 -2.62
CA TRP A 107 -5.61 -13.97 -3.47
C TRP A 107 -4.24 -13.78 -2.79
N MET A 108 -4.18 -13.71 -1.46
CA MET A 108 -2.93 -13.63 -0.71
C MET A 108 -2.19 -14.97 -0.74
N LEU A 109 -2.90 -16.09 -0.56
CA LEU A 109 -2.31 -17.41 -0.64
C LEU A 109 -1.73 -17.70 -2.03
N ASN A 110 -2.46 -17.34 -3.09
CA ASN A 110 -2.07 -17.59 -4.47
C ASN A 110 -1.00 -16.61 -5.01
N SER A 111 -0.81 -15.48 -4.33
CA SER A 111 0.15 -14.47 -4.76
C SER A 111 1.56 -14.68 -4.20
N TRP A 112 1.73 -15.65 -3.28
CA TRP A 112 3.00 -15.87 -2.61
C TRP A 112 3.72 -17.11 -3.11
N ASP A 113 5.02 -16.99 -3.40
CA ASP A 113 5.90 -18.08 -3.75
C ASP A 113 7.32 -17.92 -3.14
N GLN A 114 8.14 -18.97 -3.22
CA GLN A 114 9.50 -18.97 -2.65
C GLN A 114 10.43 -17.92 -3.28
N ARG A 115 10.21 -17.54 -4.54
CA ARG A 115 11.03 -16.54 -5.24
C ARG A 115 10.76 -15.14 -4.70
N ARG A 116 9.49 -14.84 -4.43
CA ARG A 116 9.13 -13.59 -3.74
C ARG A 116 9.74 -13.55 -2.34
N ALA A 117 9.73 -14.65 -1.62
CA ALA A 117 10.41 -14.76 -0.33
C ALA A 117 11.91 -14.47 -0.46
N ALA A 118 12.58 -15.04 -1.47
CA ALA A 118 13.99 -14.79 -1.74
C ALA A 118 14.24 -13.32 -2.11
N ALA A 119 13.41 -12.73 -2.98
CA ALA A 119 13.52 -11.33 -3.38
C ALA A 119 13.38 -10.35 -2.19
N VAL A 120 12.43 -10.62 -1.26
CA VAL A 120 12.28 -9.84 -0.03
C VAL A 120 13.51 -9.94 0.86
N LYS A 121 14.10 -11.12 1.00
CA LYS A 121 15.29 -11.35 1.83
C LYS A 121 16.50 -10.54 1.36
N VAL A 122 16.71 -10.43 0.05
CA VAL A 122 17.87 -9.75 -0.53
C VAL A 122 17.63 -8.27 -0.80
N ALA A 123 16.41 -7.78 -0.69
CA ALA A 123 16.08 -6.37 -0.90
C ALA A 123 16.81 -5.49 0.13
N LYS A 124 17.48 -4.44 -0.34
CA LYS A 124 18.19 -3.46 0.50
C LYS A 124 17.30 -2.30 0.92
N VAL A 125 16.34 -1.95 0.06
CA VAL A 125 15.34 -0.91 0.32
C VAL A 125 14.15 -1.53 1.03
N SER A 126 13.59 -0.87 2.04
CA SER A 126 12.37 -1.31 2.69
C SER A 126 11.15 -1.09 1.80
N LEU A 127 10.08 -1.88 2.00
CA LEU A 127 8.81 -1.63 1.28
C LEU A 127 8.24 -0.25 1.61
N ALA A 128 8.38 0.21 2.85
CA ALA A 128 7.94 1.55 3.26
C ALA A 128 8.66 2.66 2.48
N ASP A 129 9.98 2.54 2.29
CA ASP A 129 10.75 3.53 1.52
C ASP A 129 10.42 3.48 0.03
N ALA A 130 10.19 2.29 -0.52
CA ALA A 130 9.73 2.14 -1.90
C ALA A 130 8.36 2.79 -2.11
N ILE A 131 7.43 2.66 -1.15
CA ILE A 131 6.13 3.34 -1.19
C ILE A 131 6.33 4.86 -1.18
N ARG A 132 7.13 5.40 -0.26
CA ARG A 132 7.42 6.84 -0.20
C ARG A 132 8.02 7.38 -1.50
N THR A 133 8.95 6.63 -2.11
CA THR A 133 9.51 6.96 -3.43
C THR A 133 8.43 7.01 -4.51
N ALA A 134 7.52 6.04 -4.54
CA ALA A 134 6.44 5.98 -5.50
C ALA A 134 5.46 7.14 -5.31
N GLU A 135 5.02 7.43 -4.08
CA GLU A 135 4.14 8.55 -3.74
C GLU A 135 4.75 9.90 -4.15
N ALA A 136 6.04 10.12 -3.83
CA ALA A 136 6.76 11.32 -4.22
C ALA A 136 6.80 11.49 -5.75
N SER A 137 6.98 10.41 -6.52
CA SER A 137 6.98 10.44 -7.99
C SER A 137 5.62 10.77 -8.60
N GLN A 138 4.54 10.66 -7.83
CA GLN A 138 3.16 10.95 -8.22
C GLN A 138 2.59 12.19 -7.52
N GLN A 139 3.44 13.14 -7.14
CA GLN A 139 3.06 14.40 -6.49
C GLN A 139 2.40 14.19 -5.11
N GLY A 140 2.80 13.16 -4.39
CA GLY A 140 2.27 12.83 -3.08
C GLY A 140 0.90 12.14 -3.11
N ALA A 141 0.44 11.65 -4.26
CA ALA A 141 -0.78 10.84 -4.32
C ALA A 141 -0.59 9.54 -3.52
N PRO A 142 -1.60 9.10 -2.74
CA PRO A 142 -1.44 8.01 -1.78
C PRO A 142 -1.36 6.63 -2.44
N ALA A 143 -0.52 5.77 -1.88
CA ALA A 143 -0.49 4.35 -2.22
C ALA A 143 -1.62 3.59 -1.52
N VAL A 144 -2.21 2.62 -2.22
CA VAL A 144 -3.26 1.73 -1.69
C VAL A 144 -2.86 0.25 -1.71
N VAL A 145 -1.84 -0.09 -2.47
CA VAL A 145 -1.29 -1.45 -2.54
C VAL A 145 0.19 -1.39 -2.87
N ALA A 146 0.98 -2.27 -2.27
CA ALA A 146 2.38 -2.41 -2.59
C ALA A 146 2.87 -3.84 -2.30
N GLY A 147 3.88 -4.29 -3.02
CA GLY A 147 4.49 -5.59 -2.77
C GLY A 147 5.65 -5.88 -3.68
N ILE A 148 6.36 -6.98 -3.39
CA ILE A 148 7.42 -7.45 -4.25
C ILE A 148 6.85 -7.87 -5.61
N ALA A 149 7.43 -7.34 -6.68
CA ALA A 149 6.98 -7.59 -8.03
C ALA A 149 7.46 -8.96 -8.55
N ARG A 150 6.86 -9.40 -9.64
CA ARG A 150 7.32 -10.51 -10.50
C ARG A 150 7.39 -10.06 -11.94
N SER A 151 8.09 -10.79 -12.78
CA SER A 151 8.04 -10.56 -14.23
C SER A 151 6.68 -10.97 -14.79
N ALA A 152 6.06 -10.12 -15.59
CA ALA A 152 4.78 -10.41 -16.24
C ALA A 152 4.91 -11.46 -17.35
N SER A 153 6.05 -11.46 -18.08
CA SER A 153 6.33 -12.36 -19.20
C SER A 153 7.05 -13.64 -18.77
N ASN A 154 7.84 -13.60 -17.71
CA ASN A 154 8.58 -14.74 -17.18
C ASN A 154 8.46 -14.82 -15.65
N PRO A 155 7.43 -15.51 -15.12
CA PRO A 155 7.22 -15.64 -13.67
C PRO A 155 8.38 -16.32 -12.94
N THR A 156 9.31 -16.96 -13.68
CA THR A 156 10.46 -17.64 -13.12
C THR A 156 11.73 -16.78 -13.05
N SER A 157 11.71 -15.57 -13.61
CA SER A 157 12.85 -14.65 -13.54
C SER A 157 12.92 -13.97 -12.17
N ASP A 158 14.16 -13.75 -11.70
CA ASP A 158 14.39 -12.98 -10.49
C ASP A 158 14.14 -11.49 -10.76
N VAL A 159 13.17 -10.93 -10.07
CA VAL A 159 12.85 -9.50 -10.15
C VAL A 159 13.20 -8.85 -8.82
N GLN A 160 14.07 -7.84 -8.90
CA GLN A 160 14.47 -7.04 -7.74
C GLN A 160 13.72 -5.69 -7.75
N ALA A 161 12.40 -5.75 -7.67
CA ALA A 161 11.55 -4.58 -7.69
C ALA A 161 10.35 -4.72 -6.76
N TYR A 162 9.88 -3.59 -6.25
CA TYR A 162 8.55 -3.43 -5.67
C TYR A 162 7.61 -2.83 -6.71
N MET A 163 6.39 -3.31 -6.73
CA MET A 163 5.28 -2.65 -7.43
C MET A 163 4.42 -1.92 -6.40
N VAL A 164 4.11 -0.65 -6.69
CA VAL A 164 3.28 0.20 -5.85
C VAL A 164 2.11 0.72 -6.68
N GLY A 165 0.90 0.57 -6.18
CA GLY A 165 -0.32 1.11 -6.78
C GLY A 165 -0.73 2.39 -6.07
N ILE A 166 -0.65 3.50 -6.81
CA ILE A 166 -1.00 4.83 -6.36
C ILE A 166 -2.42 5.16 -6.80
N LEU A 167 -3.25 5.61 -5.87
CA LEU A 167 -4.59 6.11 -6.18
C LEU A 167 -4.50 7.58 -6.58
N LYS A 168 -4.64 7.86 -7.88
CA LYS A 168 -4.61 9.20 -8.43
C LYS A 168 -5.79 9.41 -9.39
N ASP A 169 -6.55 10.47 -9.18
CA ASP A 169 -7.71 10.82 -9.99
C ASP A 169 -8.73 9.66 -10.15
N GLY A 170 -8.94 8.90 -9.06
CA GLY A 170 -9.84 7.74 -9.06
C GLY A 170 -9.30 6.51 -9.81
N GLN A 171 -8.04 6.53 -10.24
CA GLN A 171 -7.41 5.44 -10.98
C GLN A 171 -6.19 4.89 -10.25
N LEU A 172 -5.93 3.59 -10.45
CA LEU A 172 -4.72 2.96 -9.96
C LEU A 172 -3.56 3.18 -10.94
N LYS A 173 -2.58 3.98 -10.54
CA LYS A 173 -1.32 4.17 -11.28
C LYS A 173 -0.26 3.23 -10.72
N ARG A 174 0.39 2.47 -11.60
CA ARG A 174 1.44 1.51 -11.22
C ARG A 174 2.79 2.21 -11.26
N VAL A 175 3.54 2.09 -10.18
CA VAL A 175 4.92 2.59 -10.07
C VAL A 175 5.80 1.43 -9.61
N ALA A 176 6.88 1.18 -10.33
CA ALA A 176 7.87 0.19 -9.93
C ALA A 176 9.11 0.87 -9.34
N VAL A 177 9.64 0.30 -8.26
CA VAL A 177 10.83 0.79 -7.55
C VAL A 177 11.81 -0.36 -7.39
N ASN A 178 13.06 -0.14 -7.79
CA ASN A 178 14.12 -1.13 -7.65
C ASN A 178 14.41 -1.41 -6.18
N SER A 179 14.35 -2.66 -5.76
CA SER A 179 14.48 -3.07 -4.35
C SER A 179 15.93 -3.03 -3.84
N GLN A 180 16.92 -2.81 -4.71
CA GLN A 180 18.32 -2.67 -4.32
C GLN A 180 18.76 -1.20 -4.22
N SER A 181 18.31 -0.34 -5.14
CA SER A 181 18.73 1.05 -5.24
C SER A 181 17.70 2.07 -4.75
N GLY A 182 16.42 1.70 -4.69
CA GLY A 182 15.32 2.63 -4.41
C GLY A 182 14.92 3.51 -5.61
N ALA A 183 15.59 3.35 -6.76
CA ALA A 183 15.29 4.12 -7.96
C ALA A 183 13.97 3.66 -8.61
N ARG A 184 13.22 4.59 -9.17
CA ARG A 184 12.03 4.28 -9.98
C ARG A 184 12.44 3.55 -11.26
N ILE A 185 11.65 2.55 -11.65
CA ILE A 185 11.80 1.81 -12.91
C ILE A 185 10.85 2.44 -13.93
N GLU A 186 11.39 2.84 -15.08
CA GLU A 186 10.64 3.63 -16.09
C GLU A 186 9.57 2.81 -16.83
N ASN A 187 9.80 1.50 -17.06
CA ASN A 187 8.88 0.63 -17.80
C ASN A 187 8.30 -0.46 -16.89
N PRO A 188 7.28 -0.13 -16.07
CA PRO A 188 6.69 -1.08 -15.13
C PRO A 188 5.80 -2.14 -15.78
N GLU A 189 5.47 -2.04 -17.10
CA GLU A 189 4.59 -2.99 -17.81
C GLU A 189 5.18 -4.40 -17.86
N ALA A 190 6.50 -4.55 -17.78
CA ALA A 190 7.17 -5.84 -17.72
C ALA A 190 7.01 -6.54 -16.36
N LEU A 191 6.42 -5.86 -15.39
CA LEU A 191 6.26 -6.33 -14.01
C LEU A 191 4.78 -6.52 -13.67
N ASP A 192 4.52 -7.47 -12.77
CA ASP A 192 3.18 -7.73 -12.21
C ASP A 192 3.27 -7.94 -10.68
N TRP A 193 2.09 -8.04 -10.05
CA TRP A 193 1.91 -8.24 -8.60
C TRP A 193 2.12 -9.68 -8.17
#